data_2009c0dc045cd7a16bcca5cb5e02fa79
#
_entry.id   2009c0dc045cd7a16bcca5cb5e02fa79
#
_cell.length_a   1.000
_cell.length_b   1.000
_cell.length_c   1.000
_cell.angle_alpha   90.00
_cell.angle_beta   90.00
_cell.angle_gamma   90.00
#
_symmetry.space_group_name_H-M   'P 1'
#
loop_
_entity.id
_entity.type
_entity.pdbx_description
1 polymer ?
#
loop_
_entity_poly.entity_id
_entity_poly.type
_entity_poly.pdbx_seq_one_letter_code
_entity_poly.pdbx_strand_id
1 'polypeptide(L)'
;MTSLTCGAAVITFNGMKHLPQQLDSIATQTRAVQHIVISDDNSTDGTWEYLENWAKHASIRVTLVRNQPQLGLIANFEQAVSMVEADIVFSSDQDDVWLPNKVELVAAVFERHPDVQLVHTDADLIDGSGRELGTTLLTELMVSDRERIAVREGKAYEVYFRRNLVTGAAAAFRKNILDLARPIPNVLYHDAWLAFMASAVGKVHLLDVPTIQYRVHGSNMVGVEIGKRKQNMLEKARSFYWALNGKNELAKNINHALSRRTVLYERLSSHPELSPHYKAMASEALQFAQRRQALVSTPRNPVGRTIAVLRNAVRGHYRKYSAAPWSESLRDILNR
;
A
#
# COMPACT_ATOMS: atom_id res chain seq x y z
N MET A 1 8.55 -11.65 -29.29
CA MET A 1 7.81 -10.73 -28.42
C MET A 1 8.75 -9.59 -28.08
N THR A 2 8.34 -8.34 -28.25
CA THR A 2 9.12 -7.19 -27.81
C THR A 2 9.20 -7.22 -26.28
N SER A 3 10.39 -7.09 -25.74
CA SER A 3 10.62 -6.99 -24.29
C SER A 3 9.89 -5.76 -23.75
N LEU A 4 9.18 -5.90 -22.64
CA LEU A 4 8.50 -4.77 -21.98
C LEU A 4 9.53 -3.76 -21.47
N THR A 5 9.26 -2.48 -21.70
CA THR A 5 10.07 -1.40 -21.15
C THR A 5 9.76 -1.19 -19.67
N CYS A 6 10.79 -0.91 -18.86
CA CYS A 6 10.71 -0.73 -17.43
C CYS A 6 11.16 0.69 -17.05
N GLY A 7 10.43 1.37 -16.21
CA GLY A 7 10.80 2.68 -15.66
C GLY A 7 10.62 2.74 -14.15
N ALA A 8 11.34 3.63 -13.51
CA ALA A 8 11.22 3.87 -12.06
C ALA A 8 10.63 5.26 -11.79
N ALA A 9 9.67 5.32 -10.88
CA ALA A 9 9.17 6.55 -10.30
C ALA A 9 9.69 6.67 -8.87
N VAL A 10 10.57 7.59 -8.62
CA VAL A 10 11.20 7.88 -7.32
C VAL A 10 10.58 9.14 -6.77
N ILE A 11 10.08 9.09 -5.56
CA ILE A 11 9.59 10.27 -4.82
C ILE A 11 10.53 10.59 -3.67
N THR A 12 10.83 11.87 -3.48
CA THR A 12 11.74 12.31 -2.43
C THR A 12 11.27 13.57 -1.73
N PHE A 13 11.59 13.65 -0.44
CA PHE A 13 11.47 14.84 0.41
C PHE A 13 12.46 14.72 1.56
N ASN A 14 13.47 15.61 1.60
CA ASN A 14 14.55 15.59 2.58
C ASN A 14 15.19 14.20 2.72
N GLY A 15 15.59 13.61 1.57
CA GLY A 15 16.02 12.22 1.47
C GLY A 15 17.54 12.03 1.42
N MET A 16 18.33 13.10 1.54
CA MET A 16 19.78 13.09 1.28
C MET A 16 20.53 11.95 1.98
N LYS A 17 20.06 11.55 3.17
CA LYS A 17 20.72 10.54 3.98
C LYS A 17 20.77 9.16 3.33
N HIS A 18 19.73 8.75 2.59
CA HIS A 18 19.59 7.41 2.04
C HIS A 18 19.47 7.37 0.52
N LEU A 19 19.02 8.47 -0.07
CA LEU A 19 18.79 8.59 -1.52
C LEU A 19 19.98 8.18 -2.40
N PRO A 20 21.26 8.49 -2.06
CA PRO A 20 22.40 8.02 -2.86
C PRO A 20 22.43 6.51 -3.03
N GLN A 21 22.27 5.76 -1.93
CA GLN A 21 22.25 4.30 -1.96
C GLN A 21 21.05 3.76 -2.75
N GLN A 22 19.88 4.39 -2.61
CA GLN A 22 18.70 4.01 -3.37
C GLN A 22 18.90 4.20 -4.88
N LEU A 23 19.38 5.33 -5.33
CA LEU A 23 19.60 5.61 -6.75
C LEU A 23 20.67 4.70 -7.36
N ASP A 24 21.75 4.42 -6.64
CA ASP A 24 22.78 3.47 -7.07
C ASP A 24 22.19 2.07 -7.24
N SER A 25 21.33 1.64 -6.34
CA SER A 25 20.67 0.32 -6.41
C SER A 25 19.71 0.20 -7.61
N ILE A 26 19.08 1.30 -8.03
CA ILE A 26 18.25 1.35 -9.25
C ILE A 26 19.14 1.33 -10.50
N ALA A 27 20.24 2.07 -10.48
CA ALA A 27 21.13 2.20 -11.64
C ALA A 27 21.92 0.91 -11.95
N THR A 28 22.10 0.03 -10.96
CA THR A 28 22.93 -1.19 -11.07
C THR A 28 22.12 -2.48 -11.21
N GLN A 29 20.84 -2.40 -11.62
CA GLN A 29 20.00 -3.56 -11.83
C GLN A 29 20.51 -4.47 -12.96
N THR A 30 20.38 -5.81 -12.81
CA THR A 30 20.75 -6.80 -13.84
C THR A 30 19.97 -6.60 -15.15
N ARG A 31 18.72 -6.20 -15.04
CA ARG A 31 17.91 -5.68 -16.13
C ARG A 31 17.72 -4.18 -15.90
N ALA A 32 18.34 -3.35 -16.74
CA ALA A 32 18.28 -1.91 -16.60
C ALA A 32 16.85 -1.37 -16.78
N VAL A 33 16.50 -0.35 -16.00
CA VAL A 33 15.35 0.53 -16.29
C VAL A 33 15.74 1.49 -17.41
N GLN A 34 14.79 1.82 -18.28
CA GLN A 34 15.03 2.70 -19.42
C GLN A 34 14.78 4.17 -19.09
N HIS A 35 13.98 4.46 -18.07
CA HIS A 35 13.63 5.81 -17.65
C HIS A 35 13.47 5.88 -16.15
N ILE A 36 14.10 6.85 -15.50
CA ILE A 36 13.91 7.19 -14.10
C ILE A 36 13.29 8.58 -14.01
N VAL A 37 12.14 8.71 -13.37
CA VAL A 37 11.56 10.00 -13.00
C VAL A 37 11.75 10.19 -11.51
N ILE A 38 12.35 11.30 -11.10
CA ILE A 38 12.55 11.65 -9.70
C ILE A 38 11.79 12.94 -9.41
N SER A 39 10.81 12.88 -8.55
CA SER A 39 10.00 14.03 -8.13
C SER A 39 10.31 14.43 -6.70
N ASP A 40 10.98 15.57 -6.56
CA ASP A 40 11.39 16.16 -5.29
C ASP A 40 10.32 17.12 -4.77
N ASP A 41 9.84 16.87 -3.57
CA ASP A 41 8.75 17.63 -2.97
C ASP A 41 9.26 18.84 -2.16
N ASN A 42 10.15 19.65 -2.79
CA ASN A 42 10.74 20.86 -2.22
C ASN A 42 11.68 20.59 -1.04
N SER A 43 12.63 19.68 -1.21
CA SER A 43 13.67 19.40 -0.22
C SER A 43 14.55 20.59 0.09
N THR A 44 15.07 20.63 1.34
CA THR A 44 15.92 21.71 1.88
C THR A 44 17.22 21.18 2.51
N ASP A 45 17.50 19.89 2.42
CA ASP A 45 18.63 19.18 3.05
C ASP A 45 19.80 18.86 2.10
N GLY A 46 19.81 19.47 0.90
CA GLY A 46 20.79 19.16 -0.14
C GLY A 46 20.38 18.05 -1.10
N THR A 47 19.19 17.47 -0.93
CA THR A 47 18.64 16.42 -1.82
C THR A 47 18.60 16.90 -3.28
N TRP A 48 18.08 18.11 -3.54
CA TRP A 48 17.93 18.63 -4.90
C TRP A 48 19.27 18.81 -5.62
N GLU A 49 20.22 19.43 -4.96
CA GLU A 49 21.56 19.66 -5.49
C GLU A 49 22.28 18.33 -5.81
N TYR A 50 22.09 17.34 -4.96
CA TYR A 50 22.58 15.98 -5.21
C TYR A 50 21.94 15.38 -6.47
N LEU A 51 20.62 15.49 -6.61
CA LEU A 51 19.87 14.97 -7.76
C LEU A 51 20.32 15.60 -9.08
N GLU A 52 20.50 16.92 -9.12
CA GLU A 52 21.00 17.62 -10.31
C GLU A 52 22.40 17.14 -10.73
N ASN A 53 23.26 16.87 -9.75
CA ASN A 53 24.58 16.33 -10.02
C ASN A 53 24.53 14.87 -10.48
N TRP A 54 23.77 14.03 -9.78
CA TRP A 54 23.62 12.62 -10.11
C TRP A 54 23.05 12.41 -11.50
N ALA A 55 22.02 13.15 -11.87
CA ALA A 55 21.38 13.05 -13.19
C ALA A 55 22.31 13.38 -14.35
N LYS A 56 23.29 14.28 -14.17
CA LYS A 56 24.31 14.63 -15.21
C LYS A 56 25.25 13.45 -15.50
N HIS A 57 25.43 12.53 -14.55
CA HIS A 57 26.38 11.41 -14.68
C HIS A 57 25.69 10.07 -14.86
N ALA A 58 24.35 10.04 -14.76
CA ALA A 58 23.58 8.81 -14.94
C ALA A 58 23.67 8.29 -16.38
N SER A 59 23.89 6.99 -16.54
CA SER A 59 23.85 6.30 -17.84
C SER A 59 22.45 6.00 -18.33
N ILE A 60 21.44 6.27 -17.51
CA ILE A 60 20.01 6.02 -17.73
C ILE A 60 19.34 7.37 -18.00
N ARG A 61 18.29 7.38 -18.84
CA ARG A 61 17.48 8.58 -19.02
C ARG A 61 16.83 8.99 -17.71
N VAL A 62 17.08 10.23 -17.25
CA VAL A 62 16.55 10.78 -15.99
C VAL A 62 15.70 12.01 -16.29
N THR A 63 14.53 12.07 -15.67
CA THR A 63 13.70 13.28 -15.59
C THR A 63 13.63 13.73 -14.15
N LEU A 64 14.09 14.95 -13.85
CA LEU A 64 13.97 15.56 -12.53
C LEU A 64 12.81 16.56 -12.51
N VAL A 65 12.05 16.52 -11.44
CA VAL A 65 10.99 17.50 -11.17
C VAL A 65 11.13 18.00 -9.74
N ARG A 66 11.09 19.32 -9.56
CA ARG A 66 11.07 19.97 -8.25
C ARG A 66 9.74 20.65 -8.04
N ASN A 67 9.03 20.30 -6.99
CA ASN A 67 7.74 20.88 -6.68
C ASN A 67 7.90 22.16 -5.85
N GLN A 68 7.36 23.25 -6.32
CA GLN A 68 7.31 24.52 -5.61
C GLN A 68 5.94 25.17 -5.83
N PRO A 69 5.05 25.19 -4.82
CA PRO A 69 5.19 24.67 -3.45
C PRO A 69 5.14 23.13 -3.38
N GLN A 70 5.39 22.61 -2.18
CA GLN A 70 5.26 21.18 -1.84
C GLN A 70 3.85 20.65 -2.19
N LEU A 71 3.77 19.47 -2.81
CA LEU A 71 2.51 18.83 -3.22
C LEU A 71 1.97 17.83 -2.19
N GLY A 72 2.85 17.28 -1.36
CA GLY A 72 2.56 16.16 -0.48
C GLY A 72 2.64 14.81 -1.18
N LEU A 73 2.71 13.73 -0.38
CA LEU A 73 3.03 12.36 -0.81
C LEU A 73 2.25 11.90 -2.04
N ILE A 74 0.93 12.01 -2.01
CA ILE A 74 0.07 11.44 -3.06
C ILE A 74 0.21 12.17 -4.38
N ALA A 75 0.18 13.51 -4.37
CA ALA A 75 0.32 14.29 -5.59
C ALA A 75 1.74 14.22 -6.15
N ASN A 76 2.77 14.18 -5.30
CA ASN A 76 4.16 13.95 -5.69
C ASN A 76 4.33 12.59 -6.38
N PHE A 77 3.75 11.52 -5.82
CA PHE A 77 3.74 10.19 -6.43
C PHE A 77 3.02 10.19 -7.78
N GLU A 78 1.80 10.75 -7.83
CA GLU A 78 0.99 10.79 -9.05
C GLU A 78 1.72 11.53 -10.18
N GLN A 79 2.40 12.62 -9.85
CA GLN A 79 3.24 13.37 -10.79
C GLN A 79 4.40 12.51 -11.29
N ALA A 80 5.19 11.92 -10.40
CA ALA A 80 6.34 11.09 -10.75
C ALA A 80 5.92 9.96 -11.71
N VAL A 81 4.90 9.19 -11.32
CA VAL A 81 4.40 8.06 -12.12
C VAL A 81 3.87 8.53 -13.47
N SER A 82 3.18 9.67 -13.54
CA SER A 82 2.59 10.18 -14.78
C SER A 82 3.64 10.44 -15.86
N MET A 83 4.83 10.83 -15.48
CA MET A 83 5.93 11.20 -16.38
C MET A 83 6.84 10.03 -16.79
N VAL A 84 6.70 8.85 -16.16
CA VAL A 84 7.46 7.67 -16.57
C VAL A 84 7.01 7.21 -17.96
N GLU A 85 7.94 7.12 -18.90
CA GLU A 85 7.72 6.59 -20.25
C GLU A 85 8.23 5.14 -20.31
N ALA A 86 7.37 4.20 -19.93
CA ALA A 86 7.63 2.77 -19.94
C ALA A 86 6.32 1.99 -19.86
N ASP A 87 6.34 0.70 -20.23
CA ASP A 87 5.19 -0.21 -20.12
C ASP A 87 4.90 -0.56 -18.66
N ILE A 88 5.98 -0.76 -17.89
CA ILE A 88 5.94 -1.13 -16.47
C ILE A 88 6.62 -0.03 -15.65
N VAL A 89 5.92 0.40 -14.59
CA VAL A 89 6.42 1.40 -13.65
C VAL A 89 6.70 0.74 -12.31
N PHE A 90 7.93 0.87 -11.85
CA PHE A 90 8.38 0.49 -10.53
C PHE A 90 8.29 1.71 -9.62
N SER A 91 7.55 1.61 -8.53
CA SER A 91 7.53 2.65 -7.50
C SER A 91 8.73 2.50 -6.56
N SER A 92 9.25 3.64 -6.10
CA SER A 92 10.42 3.70 -5.24
C SER A 92 10.30 4.85 -4.25
N ASP A 93 10.48 4.53 -2.97
CA ASP A 93 10.72 5.51 -1.93
C ASP A 93 12.23 5.88 -1.91
N GLN A 94 12.59 6.93 -1.19
CA GLN A 94 13.94 7.50 -1.19
C GLN A 94 14.96 6.75 -0.31
N ASP A 95 14.52 5.80 0.51
CA ASP A 95 15.26 5.30 1.68
C ASP A 95 15.47 3.78 1.71
N ASP A 96 14.98 3.07 0.69
CA ASP A 96 15.16 1.63 0.53
C ASP A 96 16.42 1.27 -0.28
N VAL A 97 16.62 -0.01 -0.55
CA VAL A 97 17.67 -0.50 -1.47
C VAL A 97 17.08 -1.61 -2.34
N TRP A 98 17.13 -1.47 -3.65
CA TRP A 98 16.70 -2.52 -4.55
C TRP A 98 17.74 -3.65 -4.61
N LEU A 99 17.28 -4.91 -4.53
CA LEU A 99 18.15 -6.05 -4.81
C LEU A 99 18.47 -6.10 -6.31
N PRO A 100 19.65 -6.60 -6.71
CA PRO A 100 20.14 -6.49 -8.08
C PRO A 100 19.23 -7.06 -9.17
N ASN A 101 18.41 -8.05 -8.84
CA ASN A 101 17.53 -8.77 -9.76
C ASN A 101 16.05 -8.36 -9.69
N LYS A 102 15.70 -7.28 -8.99
CA LYS A 102 14.30 -6.83 -8.82
C LYS A 102 13.60 -6.62 -10.16
N VAL A 103 14.19 -5.82 -11.03
CA VAL A 103 13.58 -5.48 -12.32
C VAL A 103 13.43 -6.72 -13.20
N GLU A 104 14.42 -7.58 -13.24
CA GLU A 104 14.40 -8.83 -14.02
C GLU A 104 13.28 -9.77 -13.54
N LEU A 105 13.21 -10.05 -12.24
CA LEU A 105 12.20 -10.95 -11.65
C LEU A 105 10.77 -10.44 -11.87
N VAL A 106 10.55 -9.15 -11.61
CA VAL A 106 9.22 -8.56 -11.70
C VAL A 106 8.77 -8.42 -13.17
N ALA A 107 9.64 -7.97 -14.07
CA ALA A 107 9.32 -7.86 -15.49
C ALA A 107 9.00 -9.23 -16.11
N ALA A 108 9.71 -10.28 -15.71
CA ALA A 108 9.42 -11.65 -16.16
C ALA A 108 8.01 -12.14 -15.78
N VAL A 109 7.43 -11.66 -14.67
CA VAL A 109 6.03 -11.95 -14.33
C VAL A 109 5.09 -11.28 -15.32
N PHE A 110 5.27 -9.99 -15.62
CA PHE A 110 4.43 -9.27 -16.57
C PHE A 110 4.52 -9.82 -18.01
N GLU A 111 5.70 -10.31 -18.41
CA GLU A 111 5.92 -10.91 -19.73
C GLU A 111 5.24 -12.26 -19.87
N ARG A 112 5.26 -13.07 -18.81
CA ARG A 112 4.60 -14.40 -18.81
C ARG A 112 3.09 -14.32 -18.59
N HIS A 113 2.60 -13.27 -17.95
CA HIS A 113 1.21 -13.10 -17.54
C HIS A 113 0.66 -11.74 -18.00
N PRO A 114 0.19 -11.62 -19.26
CA PRO A 114 -0.31 -10.36 -19.81
C PRO A 114 -1.52 -9.79 -19.07
N ASP A 115 -2.28 -10.60 -18.35
CA ASP A 115 -3.43 -10.24 -17.53
C ASP A 115 -3.06 -9.69 -16.14
N VAL A 116 -1.78 -9.79 -15.75
CA VAL A 116 -1.29 -9.18 -14.49
C VAL A 116 -1.12 -7.67 -14.69
N GLN A 117 -1.73 -6.90 -13.80
CA GLN A 117 -1.72 -5.43 -13.80
C GLN A 117 -0.79 -4.85 -12.74
N LEU A 118 -0.59 -5.56 -11.63
CA LEU A 118 0.31 -5.16 -10.56
C LEU A 118 1.04 -6.38 -10.01
N VAL A 119 2.34 -6.23 -9.76
CA VAL A 119 3.17 -7.20 -9.04
C VAL A 119 3.65 -6.53 -7.77
N HIS A 120 3.52 -7.19 -6.63
CA HIS A 120 4.19 -6.80 -5.40
C HIS A 120 5.01 -7.95 -4.84
N THR A 121 6.06 -7.62 -4.10
CA THR A 121 7.05 -8.58 -3.64
C THR A 121 7.19 -8.54 -2.13
N ASP A 122 7.95 -9.49 -1.57
CA ASP A 122 8.46 -9.39 -0.21
C ASP A 122 9.63 -8.41 -0.16
N ALA A 123 10.09 -8.09 1.04
CA ALA A 123 11.26 -7.27 1.31
C ALA A 123 11.99 -7.77 2.54
N ASP A 124 13.32 -7.74 2.52
CA ASP A 124 14.12 -7.90 3.73
C ASP A 124 14.07 -6.61 4.54
N LEU A 125 13.81 -6.70 5.85
CA LEU A 125 13.75 -5.52 6.69
C LEU A 125 15.14 -5.16 7.21
N ILE A 126 15.53 -3.88 7.07
CA ILE A 126 16.76 -3.31 7.58
C ILE A 126 16.48 -2.13 8.51
N ASP A 127 17.37 -1.86 9.46
CA ASP A 127 17.29 -0.70 10.33
C ASP A 127 17.80 0.58 9.63
N GLY A 128 17.70 1.74 10.31
CA GLY A 128 18.18 3.04 9.79
C GLY A 128 19.68 3.09 9.48
N SER A 129 20.47 2.11 9.93
CA SER A 129 21.91 1.97 9.61
C SER A 129 22.17 0.96 8.48
N GLY A 130 21.17 0.27 7.98
CA GLY A 130 21.26 -0.76 6.94
C GLY A 130 21.54 -2.17 7.45
N ARG A 131 21.45 -2.42 8.78
CA ARG A 131 21.61 -3.78 9.34
C ARG A 131 20.30 -4.56 9.18
N GLU A 132 20.42 -5.82 8.80
CA GLU A 132 19.29 -6.75 8.68
C GLU A 132 18.60 -6.97 10.03
N LEU A 133 17.28 -6.98 10.02
CA LEU A 133 16.45 -7.22 11.20
C LEU A 133 16.03 -8.70 11.34
N GLY A 134 16.45 -9.56 10.40
CA GLY A 134 16.21 -11.01 10.42
C GLY A 134 14.74 -11.38 10.24
N THR A 135 13.94 -10.51 9.63
CA THR A 135 12.53 -10.73 9.31
C THR A 135 12.18 -10.05 7.98
N THR A 136 11.04 -10.42 7.39
CA THR A 136 10.60 -9.87 6.11
C THR A 136 9.30 -9.07 6.25
N LEU A 137 9.02 -8.25 5.25
CA LEU A 137 7.83 -7.40 5.17
C LEU A 137 6.54 -8.21 5.28
N LEU A 138 6.39 -9.27 4.48
CA LEU A 138 5.19 -10.11 4.49
C LEU A 138 5.02 -10.88 5.80
N THR A 139 6.15 -11.20 6.46
CA THR A 139 6.15 -11.81 7.80
C THR A 139 5.60 -10.85 8.84
N GLU A 140 6.07 -9.60 8.88
CA GLU A 140 5.60 -8.60 9.84
C GLU A 140 4.16 -8.13 9.53
N LEU A 141 3.78 -8.10 8.26
CA LEU A 141 2.38 -7.90 7.83
C LEU A 141 1.49 -9.11 8.17
N MET A 142 2.06 -10.21 8.70
CA MET A 142 1.35 -11.45 9.03
C MET A 142 0.49 -11.96 7.87
N VAL A 143 1.06 -11.97 6.65
CA VAL A 143 0.35 -12.46 5.46
C VAL A 143 0.16 -13.97 5.59
N SER A 144 -1.09 -14.39 5.65
CA SER A 144 -1.47 -15.79 5.81
C SER A 144 -1.41 -16.56 4.48
N ASP A 145 -1.23 -17.89 4.57
CA ASP A 145 -1.27 -18.77 3.38
C ASP A 145 -2.60 -18.64 2.62
N ARG A 146 -3.70 -18.42 3.34
CA ARG A 146 -5.02 -18.20 2.72
C ARG A 146 -5.03 -16.94 1.86
N GLU A 147 -4.40 -15.86 2.30
CA GLU A 147 -4.30 -14.61 1.52
C GLU A 147 -3.37 -14.80 0.32
N ARG A 148 -2.24 -15.48 0.50
CA ARG A 148 -1.33 -15.86 -0.59
C ARG A 148 -2.03 -16.69 -1.67
N ILE A 149 -2.80 -17.68 -1.27
CA ILE A 149 -3.60 -18.51 -2.17
C ILE A 149 -4.65 -17.67 -2.89
N ALA A 150 -5.39 -16.82 -2.17
CA ALA A 150 -6.41 -15.96 -2.78
C ALA A 150 -5.82 -15.02 -3.85
N VAL A 151 -4.65 -14.41 -3.58
CA VAL A 151 -3.97 -13.58 -4.58
C VAL A 151 -3.54 -14.42 -5.79
N ARG A 152 -2.96 -15.60 -5.58
CA ARG A 152 -2.52 -16.52 -6.64
C ARG A 152 -3.68 -17.01 -7.52
N GLU A 153 -4.86 -17.21 -6.93
CA GLU A 153 -6.08 -17.60 -7.64
C GLU A 153 -6.78 -16.43 -8.37
N GLY A 154 -6.20 -15.22 -8.35
CA GLY A 154 -6.81 -14.03 -8.96
C GLY A 154 -7.94 -13.41 -8.13
N LYS A 155 -8.03 -13.76 -6.84
CA LYS A 155 -9.02 -13.24 -5.88
C LYS A 155 -8.41 -12.18 -4.96
N ALA A 156 -7.40 -11.46 -5.43
CA ALA A 156 -6.72 -10.42 -4.66
C ALA A 156 -7.69 -9.36 -4.11
N TYR A 157 -8.73 -9.02 -4.87
CA TYR A 157 -9.76 -8.08 -4.44
C TYR A 157 -10.45 -8.50 -3.13
N GLU A 158 -10.69 -9.80 -2.90
CA GLU A 158 -11.30 -10.28 -1.65
C GLU A 158 -10.40 -9.99 -0.43
N VAL A 159 -9.08 -9.99 -0.64
CA VAL A 159 -8.10 -9.63 0.39
C VAL A 159 -8.09 -8.13 0.59
N TYR A 160 -8.01 -7.35 -0.48
CA TYR A 160 -7.86 -5.90 -0.41
C TYR A 160 -9.11 -5.18 0.13
N PHE A 161 -10.30 -5.72 -0.08
CA PHE A 161 -11.50 -5.24 0.62
C PHE A 161 -11.38 -5.36 2.15
N ARG A 162 -10.53 -6.23 2.66
CA ARG A 162 -10.28 -6.40 4.10
C ARG A 162 -9.09 -5.59 4.59
N ARG A 163 -7.95 -5.69 3.88
CA ARG A 163 -6.71 -4.99 4.23
C ARG A 163 -5.76 -4.90 3.04
N ASN A 164 -4.91 -3.88 3.04
CA ASN A 164 -3.82 -3.78 2.07
C ASN A 164 -2.68 -4.75 2.42
N LEU A 165 -2.11 -5.42 1.41
CA LEU A 165 -0.88 -6.21 1.50
C LEU A 165 0.24 -5.62 0.67
N VAL A 166 -0.06 -4.63 -0.17
CA VAL A 166 0.89 -4.02 -1.08
C VAL A 166 1.63 -2.89 -0.38
N THR A 167 2.95 -2.89 -0.49
CA THR A 167 3.81 -1.78 -0.08
C THR A 167 4.36 -1.11 -1.33
N GLY A 168 4.20 0.19 -1.43
CA GLY A 168 4.56 0.96 -2.62
C GLY A 168 5.98 0.67 -3.11
N ALA A 169 6.98 0.80 -2.24
CA ALA A 169 8.39 0.54 -2.57
C ALA A 169 8.68 -0.88 -3.11
N ALA A 170 7.83 -1.86 -2.75
CA ALA A 170 7.94 -3.25 -3.20
C ALA A 170 7.00 -3.58 -4.37
N ALA A 171 6.46 -2.58 -5.08
CA ALA A 171 5.46 -2.77 -6.12
C ALA A 171 5.91 -2.25 -7.50
N ALA A 172 5.36 -2.88 -8.54
CA ALA A 172 5.39 -2.39 -9.91
C ALA A 172 4.04 -2.65 -10.58
N PHE A 173 3.68 -1.84 -11.57
CA PHE A 173 2.38 -1.93 -12.23
C PHE A 173 2.46 -1.52 -13.69
N ARG A 174 1.51 -2.00 -14.50
CA ARG A 174 1.37 -1.52 -15.87
C ARG A 174 0.99 -0.05 -15.88
N LYS A 175 1.62 0.72 -16.75
CA LYS A 175 1.43 2.18 -16.83
C LYS A 175 -0.03 2.60 -17.00
N ASN A 176 -0.81 1.85 -17.77
CA ASN A 176 -2.22 2.14 -18.02
C ASN A 176 -3.11 2.09 -16.78
N ILE A 177 -2.68 1.43 -15.68
CA ILE A 177 -3.44 1.45 -14.42
C ILE A 177 -3.54 2.85 -13.83
N LEU A 178 -2.53 3.70 -14.07
CA LEU A 178 -2.59 5.07 -13.58
C LEU A 178 -3.75 5.86 -14.19
N ASP A 179 -4.05 5.66 -15.47
CA ASP A 179 -5.14 6.37 -16.16
C ASP A 179 -6.50 6.03 -15.52
N LEU A 180 -6.66 4.77 -15.08
CA LEU A 180 -7.86 4.33 -14.33
C LEU A 180 -7.85 4.83 -12.87
N ALA A 181 -6.68 4.88 -12.25
CA ALA A 181 -6.54 5.21 -10.84
C ALA A 181 -6.65 6.71 -10.54
N ARG A 182 -6.43 7.58 -11.53
CA ARG A 182 -6.41 9.04 -11.34
C ARG A 182 -7.80 9.65 -11.23
N PRO A 183 -7.91 10.71 -10.40
CA PRO A 183 -6.95 11.17 -9.42
C PRO A 183 -6.93 10.23 -8.21
N ILE A 184 -5.73 9.99 -7.64
CA ILE A 184 -5.58 9.14 -6.45
C ILE A 184 -6.21 9.84 -5.23
N PRO A 185 -7.07 9.16 -4.43
CA PRO A 185 -7.70 9.80 -3.27
C PRO A 185 -6.70 10.16 -2.18
N ASN A 186 -6.64 11.41 -1.75
CA ASN A 186 -5.73 11.88 -0.69
C ASN A 186 -5.94 11.23 0.68
N VAL A 187 -7.05 10.54 0.88
CA VAL A 187 -7.37 9.83 2.14
C VAL A 187 -6.82 8.40 2.19
N LEU A 188 -6.24 7.92 1.09
CA LEU A 188 -5.66 6.58 0.97
C LEU A 188 -4.18 6.66 0.60
N TYR A 189 -3.44 5.64 0.96
CA TYR A 189 -2.12 5.45 0.40
C TYR A 189 -2.23 5.01 -1.07
N HIS A 190 -1.34 5.52 -1.90
CA HIS A 190 -1.35 5.26 -3.34
C HIS A 190 -1.25 3.77 -3.68
N ASP A 191 -0.47 3.01 -2.90
CA ASP A 191 -0.29 1.57 -3.05
C ASP A 191 -1.59 0.78 -2.84
N ALA A 192 -2.35 1.10 -1.79
CA ALA A 192 -3.64 0.48 -1.52
C ALA A 192 -4.65 0.77 -2.64
N TRP A 193 -4.70 2.02 -3.12
CA TRP A 193 -5.59 2.41 -4.21
C TRP A 193 -5.23 1.71 -5.52
N LEU A 194 -3.94 1.69 -5.90
CA LEU A 194 -3.47 1.01 -7.09
C LEU A 194 -3.72 -0.51 -7.04
N ALA A 195 -3.54 -1.14 -5.86
CA ALA A 195 -3.85 -2.55 -5.65
C ALA A 195 -5.33 -2.87 -5.91
N PHE A 196 -6.23 -2.00 -5.43
CA PHE A 196 -7.67 -2.12 -5.72
C PHE A 196 -7.95 -2.00 -7.21
N MET A 197 -7.47 -0.95 -7.84
CA MET A 197 -7.72 -0.70 -9.27
C MET A 197 -7.16 -1.84 -10.12
N ALA A 198 -5.94 -2.28 -9.85
CA ALA A 198 -5.33 -3.41 -10.56
C ALA A 198 -6.14 -4.71 -10.39
N SER A 199 -6.61 -5.01 -9.16
CA SER A 199 -7.40 -6.21 -8.90
C SER A 199 -8.79 -6.19 -9.51
N ALA A 200 -9.30 -5.01 -9.83
CA ALA A 200 -10.63 -4.83 -10.40
C ALA A 200 -10.65 -4.94 -11.94
N VAL A 201 -9.52 -4.76 -12.61
CA VAL A 201 -9.42 -4.79 -14.08
C VAL A 201 -8.50 -5.91 -14.62
N GLY A 202 -7.81 -6.62 -13.73
CA GLY A 202 -6.94 -7.72 -14.08
C GLY A 202 -6.48 -8.49 -12.85
N LYS A 203 -5.33 -9.13 -12.94
CA LYS A 203 -4.74 -9.86 -11.81
C LYS A 203 -3.69 -9.03 -11.08
N VAL A 204 -3.60 -9.23 -9.79
CA VAL A 204 -2.45 -8.85 -8.99
C VAL A 204 -1.64 -10.10 -8.70
N HIS A 205 -0.32 -10.00 -8.80
CA HIS A 205 0.60 -11.10 -8.53
C HIS A 205 1.45 -10.81 -7.30
N LEU A 206 1.46 -11.72 -6.34
CA LEU A 206 2.40 -11.70 -5.23
C LEU A 206 3.60 -12.57 -5.59
N LEU A 207 4.73 -11.95 -5.84
CA LEU A 207 6.02 -12.62 -5.99
C LEU A 207 6.65 -12.77 -4.59
N ASP A 208 6.54 -13.98 -4.05
CA ASP A 208 6.84 -14.30 -2.66
C ASP A 208 8.35 -14.48 -2.41
N VAL A 209 9.14 -13.49 -2.86
CA VAL A 209 10.58 -13.39 -2.62
C VAL A 209 10.94 -11.93 -2.37
N PRO A 210 11.93 -11.64 -1.51
CA PRO A 210 12.45 -10.30 -1.32
C PRO A 210 13.06 -9.76 -2.63
N THR A 211 12.74 -8.51 -2.95
CA THR A 211 13.36 -7.79 -4.07
C THR A 211 13.90 -6.43 -3.67
N ILE A 212 13.67 -6.03 -2.43
CA ILE A 212 14.25 -4.83 -1.82
C ILE A 212 14.68 -5.12 -0.40
N GLN A 213 15.58 -4.29 0.11
CA GLN A 213 15.78 -4.08 1.53
C GLN A 213 14.93 -2.87 1.95
N TYR A 214 13.87 -3.13 2.71
CA TYR A 214 12.97 -2.10 3.21
C TYR A 214 13.48 -1.52 4.52
N ARG A 215 13.74 -0.20 4.53
CA ARG A 215 14.33 0.46 5.68
C ARG A 215 13.27 0.93 6.66
N VAL A 216 13.46 0.52 7.93
CA VAL A 216 12.60 0.91 9.04
C VAL A 216 13.30 1.90 9.94
N HIS A 217 12.76 3.12 10.03
CA HIS A 217 13.27 4.17 10.90
C HIS A 217 12.12 5.08 11.37
N GLY A 218 12.40 5.94 12.37
CA GLY A 218 11.38 6.76 13.03
C GLY A 218 10.67 7.81 12.17
N SER A 219 11.16 8.06 10.96
CA SER A 219 10.59 9.02 10.00
C SER A 219 9.86 8.38 8.82
N ASN A 220 9.67 7.06 8.80
CA ASN A 220 8.80 6.45 7.80
C ASN A 220 7.37 6.98 7.95
N MET A 221 6.76 7.46 6.86
CA MET A 221 5.36 7.93 6.89
C MET A 221 4.37 6.78 7.16
N VAL A 222 4.73 5.57 6.73
CA VAL A 222 3.98 4.34 6.96
C VAL A 222 4.98 3.30 7.45
N GLY A 223 5.09 3.14 8.77
CA GLY A 223 6.00 2.16 9.37
C GLY A 223 5.36 0.78 9.47
N VAL A 224 6.13 -0.26 9.17
CA VAL A 224 5.80 -1.63 9.60
C VAL A 224 6.15 -1.73 11.09
N GLU A 225 5.19 -2.03 11.95
CA GLU A 225 5.45 -2.26 13.36
C GLU A 225 6.12 -3.64 13.54
N ILE A 226 7.43 -3.61 13.75
CA ILE A 226 8.23 -4.83 13.97
C ILE A 226 7.88 -5.45 15.33
N GLY A 227 7.76 -6.77 15.33
CA GLY A 227 7.61 -7.54 16.57
C GLY A 227 6.18 -7.70 17.09
N LYS A 228 5.16 -7.22 16.38
CA LYS A 228 3.74 -7.54 16.74
C LYS A 228 3.48 -9.05 16.83
N ARG A 229 4.20 -9.85 16.05
CA ARG A 229 4.12 -11.32 16.09
C ARG A 229 4.58 -11.91 17.43
N LYS A 230 5.49 -11.24 18.16
CA LYS A 230 6.02 -11.70 19.44
C LYS A 230 5.15 -11.35 20.64
N GLN A 231 4.10 -10.54 20.47
CA GLN A 231 3.18 -10.25 21.56
C GLN A 231 2.47 -11.52 22.00
N ASN A 232 2.69 -11.90 23.24
CA ASN A 232 2.01 -13.05 23.85
C ASN A 232 0.51 -12.72 24.10
N MET A 233 -0.28 -13.76 24.42
CA MET A 233 -1.72 -13.63 24.61
C MET A 233 -2.09 -12.66 25.75
N LEU A 234 -1.23 -12.55 26.76
CA LEU A 234 -1.38 -11.62 27.90
C LEU A 234 -1.17 -10.16 27.48
N GLU A 235 -0.17 -9.88 26.62
CA GLU A 235 0.07 -8.54 26.09
C GLU A 235 -1.05 -8.09 25.15
N LYS A 236 -1.56 -9.01 24.31
CA LYS A 236 -2.75 -8.75 23.49
C LYS A 236 -3.99 -8.47 24.34
N ALA A 237 -4.21 -9.24 25.38
CA ALA A 237 -5.31 -9.00 26.32
C ALA A 237 -5.15 -7.68 27.08
N ARG A 238 -3.92 -7.34 27.48
CA ARG A 238 -3.58 -6.08 28.16
C ARG A 238 -3.74 -4.87 27.25
N SER A 239 -3.26 -4.96 25.99
CA SER A 239 -3.46 -3.95 24.95
C SER A 239 -4.94 -3.74 24.64
N PHE A 240 -5.72 -4.81 24.58
CA PHE A 240 -7.17 -4.79 24.44
C PHE A 240 -7.87 -4.13 25.63
N TYR A 241 -7.46 -4.45 26.86
CA TYR A 241 -7.98 -3.83 28.09
C TYR A 241 -7.71 -2.32 28.12
N TRP A 242 -6.50 -1.88 27.78
CA TRP A 242 -6.16 -0.46 27.70
C TRP A 242 -6.91 0.27 26.57
N ALA A 243 -7.10 -0.39 25.43
CA ALA A 243 -7.92 0.14 24.34
C ALA A 243 -9.39 0.33 24.74
N LEU A 244 -9.91 -0.52 25.63
CA LEU A 244 -11.27 -0.38 26.20
C LEU A 244 -11.37 0.77 27.21
N ASN A 245 -10.29 1.08 27.93
CA ASN A 245 -10.27 2.16 28.92
C ASN A 245 -9.99 3.54 28.31
N GLY A 246 -9.35 3.60 27.14
CA GLY A 246 -9.15 4.83 26.34
C GLY A 246 -10.32 5.13 25.39
N LYS A 247 -11.55 5.09 25.87
CA LYS A 247 -12.80 5.04 25.10
C LYS A 247 -12.94 6.08 23.98
N ASN A 248 -12.56 7.33 24.22
CA ASN A 248 -12.70 8.41 23.24
C ASN A 248 -11.69 8.31 22.09
N GLU A 249 -10.50 7.83 22.37
CA GLU A 249 -9.43 7.69 21.37
C GLU A 249 -9.67 6.48 20.46
N LEU A 250 -10.13 5.37 21.05
CA LEU A 250 -10.52 4.19 20.28
C LEU A 250 -11.66 4.49 19.30
N ALA A 251 -12.69 5.19 19.74
CA ALA A 251 -13.82 5.57 18.89
C ALA A 251 -13.38 6.50 17.75
N LYS A 252 -12.49 7.48 18.04
CA LYS A 252 -11.91 8.37 17.02
C LYS A 252 -11.12 7.59 15.99
N ASN A 253 -10.27 6.66 16.41
CA ASN A 253 -9.46 5.84 15.51
C ASN A 253 -10.31 4.91 14.63
N ILE A 254 -11.36 4.30 15.20
CA ILE A 254 -12.31 3.48 14.43
C ILE A 254 -13.05 4.35 13.41
N ASN A 255 -13.57 5.51 13.81
CA ASN A 255 -14.27 6.43 12.92
C ASN A 255 -13.36 6.92 11.80
N HIS A 256 -12.11 7.28 12.09
CA HIS A 256 -11.14 7.68 11.07
C HIS A 256 -10.87 6.57 10.05
N ALA A 257 -10.64 5.35 10.52
CA ALA A 257 -10.43 4.20 9.64
C ALA A 257 -11.67 3.89 8.77
N LEU A 258 -12.87 3.98 9.35
CA LEU A 258 -14.13 3.76 8.63
C LEU A 258 -14.38 4.88 7.61
N SER A 259 -14.11 6.14 7.93
CA SER A 259 -14.25 7.28 6.99
C SER A 259 -13.36 7.11 5.78
N ARG A 260 -12.10 6.67 5.95
CA ARG A 260 -11.21 6.37 4.82
C ARG A 260 -11.76 5.24 3.94
N ARG A 261 -12.28 4.18 4.55
CA ARG A 261 -12.90 3.06 3.82
C ARG A 261 -14.18 3.50 3.09
N THR A 262 -14.98 4.37 3.68
CA THR A 262 -16.19 4.93 3.04
C THR A 262 -15.82 5.66 1.75
N VAL A 263 -14.85 6.57 1.79
CA VAL A 263 -14.38 7.29 0.59
C VAL A 263 -13.87 6.31 -0.49
N LEU A 264 -13.11 5.28 -0.08
CA LEU A 264 -12.65 4.23 -1.00
C LEU A 264 -13.82 3.54 -1.71
N TYR A 265 -14.78 3.05 -0.93
CA TYR A 265 -15.89 2.26 -1.47
C TYR A 265 -16.88 3.09 -2.28
N GLU A 266 -17.11 4.35 -1.90
CA GLU A 266 -17.89 5.31 -2.70
C GLU A 266 -17.28 5.48 -4.08
N ARG A 267 -15.97 5.71 -4.12
CA ARG A 267 -15.25 5.91 -5.37
C ARG A 267 -15.22 4.67 -6.25
N LEU A 268 -15.03 3.48 -5.66
CA LEU A 268 -15.09 2.21 -6.38
C LEU A 268 -16.50 1.90 -6.90
N SER A 269 -17.55 2.17 -6.11
CA SER A 269 -18.93 1.88 -6.51
C SER A 269 -19.43 2.76 -7.67
N SER A 270 -18.87 3.96 -7.80
CA SER A 270 -19.23 4.93 -8.84
C SER A 270 -18.26 4.98 -10.03
N HIS A 271 -17.16 4.22 -9.98
CA HIS A 271 -16.10 4.29 -10.98
C HIS A 271 -16.61 3.81 -12.36
N PRO A 272 -16.50 4.60 -13.45
CA PRO A 272 -17.12 4.27 -14.75
C PRO A 272 -16.58 2.96 -15.34
N GLU A 273 -15.27 2.74 -15.26
CA GLU A 273 -14.55 1.63 -15.91
C GLU A 273 -14.67 0.29 -15.17
N LEU A 274 -15.12 0.27 -13.90
CA LEU A 274 -15.21 -0.98 -13.16
C LEU A 274 -16.46 -1.78 -13.55
N SER A 275 -16.32 -3.11 -13.56
CA SER A 275 -17.42 -4.01 -13.88
C SER A 275 -18.58 -3.89 -12.87
N PRO A 276 -19.83 -4.23 -13.27
CA PRO A 276 -20.98 -4.24 -12.36
C PRO A 276 -20.75 -5.09 -11.10
N HIS A 277 -20.01 -6.19 -11.23
CA HIS A 277 -19.67 -7.07 -10.13
C HIS A 277 -18.86 -6.33 -9.04
N TYR A 278 -17.77 -5.63 -9.44
CA TYR A 278 -16.95 -4.86 -8.51
C TYR A 278 -17.69 -3.69 -7.89
N LYS A 279 -18.50 -2.98 -8.70
CA LYS A 279 -19.36 -1.90 -8.20
C LYS A 279 -20.35 -2.39 -7.14
N ALA A 280 -20.96 -3.54 -7.36
CA ALA A 280 -21.86 -4.16 -6.38
C ALA A 280 -21.16 -4.53 -5.09
N MET A 281 -19.96 -5.13 -5.17
CA MET A 281 -19.15 -5.44 -3.99
C MET A 281 -18.74 -4.17 -3.22
N ALA A 282 -18.31 -3.13 -3.93
CA ALA A 282 -17.96 -1.85 -3.31
C ALA A 282 -19.17 -1.21 -2.62
N SER A 283 -20.34 -1.27 -3.25
CA SER A 283 -21.59 -0.78 -2.65
C SER A 283 -22.00 -1.53 -1.40
N GLU A 284 -21.83 -2.86 -1.37
CA GLU A 284 -22.08 -3.68 -0.17
C GLU A 284 -21.08 -3.35 0.96
N ALA A 285 -19.79 -3.19 0.61
CA ALA A 285 -18.75 -2.81 1.56
C ALA A 285 -18.98 -1.39 2.12
N LEU A 286 -19.43 -0.46 1.27
CA LEU A 286 -19.81 0.91 1.66
C LEU A 286 -20.94 0.88 2.69
N GLN A 287 -22.03 0.17 2.40
CA GLN A 287 -23.14 0.05 3.34
C GLN A 287 -22.72 -0.58 4.67
N PHE A 288 -21.81 -1.56 4.64
CA PHE A 288 -21.28 -2.15 5.86
C PHE A 288 -20.44 -1.14 6.65
N ALA A 289 -19.55 -0.38 6.00
CA ALA A 289 -18.74 0.65 6.66
C ALA A 289 -19.61 1.75 7.28
N GLN A 290 -20.62 2.23 6.56
CA GLN A 290 -21.58 3.24 7.04
C GLN A 290 -22.40 2.74 8.24
N ARG A 291 -22.87 1.48 8.21
CA ARG A 291 -23.56 0.87 9.37
C ARG A 291 -22.66 0.79 10.59
N ARG A 292 -21.40 0.42 10.44
CA ARG A 292 -20.42 0.40 11.52
C ARG A 292 -20.16 1.80 12.06
N GLN A 293 -19.98 2.79 11.18
CA GLN A 293 -19.79 4.18 11.58
C GLN A 293 -20.97 4.70 12.40
N ALA A 294 -22.19 4.40 11.99
CA ALA A 294 -23.40 4.73 12.75
C ALA A 294 -23.46 4.03 14.12
N LEU A 295 -22.94 2.80 14.24
CA LEU A 295 -22.84 2.09 15.53
C LEU A 295 -21.85 2.73 16.49
N VAL A 296 -20.73 3.25 15.95
CA VAL A 296 -19.66 3.88 16.73
C VAL A 296 -20.05 5.30 17.16
N SER A 297 -20.72 6.06 16.28
CA SER A 297 -21.03 7.49 16.47
C SER A 297 -22.33 7.74 17.26
N THR A 298 -23.23 6.78 17.33
CA THR A 298 -24.55 6.98 18.00
C THR A 298 -24.61 6.24 19.31
N PRO A 299 -24.88 6.93 20.44
CA PRO A 299 -25.16 6.27 21.71
C PRO A 299 -26.40 5.36 21.56
N ARG A 300 -26.21 4.05 21.65
CA ARG A 300 -27.29 3.06 21.65
C ARG A 300 -27.26 2.28 22.95
N ASN A 301 -28.42 1.76 23.33
CA ASN A 301 -28.41 0.79 24.42
C ASN A 301 -27.56 -0.43 24.02
N PRO A 302 -26.87 -1.09 24.97
CA PRO A 302 -25.99 -2.21 24.69
C PRO A 302 -26.68 -3.37 23.94
N VAL A 303 -27.94 -3.62 24.20
CA VAL A 303 -28.73 -4.69 23.58
C VAL A 303 -28.95 -4.42 22.09
N GLY A 304 -29.38 -3.20 21.74
CA GLY A 304 -29.61 -2.82 20.35
C GLY A 304 -28.32 -2.84 19.52
N ARG A 305 -27.18 -2.47 20.12
CA ARG A 305 -25.85 -2.55 19.50
C ARG A 305 -25.44 -4.00 19.26
N THR A 306 -25.56 -4.86 20.26
CA THR A 306 -25.24 -6.29 20.15
C THR A 306 -26.05 -6.95 19.04
N ILE A 307 -27.36 -6.68 18.97
CA ILE A 307 -28.22 -7.21 17.91
C ILE A 307 -27.75 -6.75 16.53
N ALA A 308 -27.39 -5.48 16.36
CA ALA A 308 -26.92 -4.94 15.08
C ALA A 308 -25.58 -5.58 14.64
N VAL A 309 -24.64 -5.78 15.58
CA VAL A 309 -23.37 -6.47 15.31
C VAL A 309 -23.61 -7.93 14.95
N LEU A 310 -24.43 -8.66 15.71
CA LEU A 310 -24.77 -10.05 15.41
C LEU A 310 -25.43 -10.19 14.04
N ARG A 311 -26.34 -9.30 13.66
CA ARG A 311 -26.97 -9.30 12.33
C ARG A 311 -25.94 -9.14 11.20
N ASN A 312 -24.95 -8.26 11.37
CA ASN A 312 -23.86 -8.10 10.39
C ASN A 312 -22.91 -9.32 10.38
N ALA A 313 -22.67 -9.95 11.55
CA ALA A 313 -21.84 -11.14 11.65
C ALA A 313 -22.49 -12.35 10.96
N VAL A 314 -23.80 -12.59 11.20
CA VAL A 314 -24.57 -13.66 10.55
C VAL A 314 -24.61 -13.49 9.03
N ARG A 315 -24.69 -12.26 8.53
CA ARG A 315 -24.60 -11.94 7.10
C ARG A 315 -23.19 -12.10 6.52
N GLY A 316 -22.19 -12.43 7.33
CA GLY A 316 -20.81 -12.60 6.92
C GLY A 316 -20.04 -11.31 6.61
N HIS A 317 -20.62 -10.13 6.86
CA HIS A 317 -20.00 -8.85 6.48
C HIS A 317 -18.65 -8.62 7.18
N TYR A 318 -18.53 -8.95 8.48
CA TYR A 318 -17.24 -8.86 9.18
C TYR A 318 -16.20 -9.76 8.56
N ARG A 319 -16.58 -10.98 8.18
CA ARG A 319 -15.67 -11.95 7.55
C ARG A 319 -15.22 -11.49 6.17
N LYS A 320 -16.10 -10.81 5.43
CA LYS A 320 -15.86 -10.36 4.06
C LYS A 320 -15.08 -9.04 3.97
N TYR A 321 -15.30 -8.11 4.93
CA TYR A 321 -14.84 -6.73 4.83
C TYR A 321 -14.00 -6.23 6.02
N SER A 322 -13.68 -7.08 7.00
CA SER A 322 -12.85 -6.70 8.14
C SER A 322 -11.53 -7.45 8.14
N ALA A 323 -10.43 -6.75 8.45
CA ALA A 323 -9.11 -7.34 8.60
C ALA A 323 -9.05 -8.33 9.77
N ALA A 324 -9.76 -8.02 10.85
CA ALA A 324 -9.82 -8.81 12.07
C ALA A 324 -11.28 -9.00 12.53
N PRO A 325 -12.06 -9.89 11.87
CA PRO A 325 -13.52 -10.00 12.03
C PRO A 325 -13.99 -10.12 13.48
N TRP A 326 -13.36 -10.96 14.28
CA TRP A 326 -13.71 -11.19 15.67
C TRP A 326 -13.40 -9.99 16.56
N SER A 327 -12.19 -9.44 16.46
CA SER A 327 -11.80 -8.31 17.30
C SER A 327 -12.54 -7.03 16.91
N GLU A 328 -12.82 -6.82 15.64
CA GLU A 328 -13.59 -5.67 15.18
C GLU A 328 -15.05 -5.76 15.58
N SER A 329 -15.70 -6.92 15.46
CA SER A 329 -17.08 -7.11 15.94
C SER A 329 -17.20 -6.94 17.46
N LEU A 330 -16.23 -7.45 18.23
CA LEU A 330 -16.20 -7.29 19.67
C LEU A 330 -15.99 -5.82 20.08
N ARG A 331 -15.11 -5.09 19.39
CA ARG A 331 -14.93 -3.64 19.60
C ARG A 331 -16.22 -2.87 19.31
N ASP A 332 -16.92 -3.22 18.24
CA ASP A 332 -18.20 -2.57 17.88
C ASP A 332 -19.29 -2.82 18.93
N ILE A 333 -19.27 -3.97 19.63
CA ILE A 333 -20.17 -4.26 20.78
C ILE A 333 -19.78 -3.44 22.01
N LEU A 334 -18.48 -3.43 22.34
CA LEU A 334 -17.97 -2.87 23.61
C LEU A 334 -17.73 -1.36 23.55
N ASN A 335 -17.78 -0.76 22.38
CA ASN A 335 -17.60 0.68 22.21
C ASN A 335 -18.81 1.41 22.83
N ARG A 336 -18.59 2.06 23.99
CA ARG A 336 -19.63 2.75 24.78
C ARG A 336 -19.62 4.24 24.53
#